data_17a24c03eb961f2e65ce1c417360e089
#
_entry.id   17a24c03eb961f2e65ce1c417360e089
#
_cell.length_a   1.000
_cell.length_b   1.000
_cell.length_c   1.000
_cell.angle_alpha   90.00
_cell.angle_beta   90.00
_cell.angle_gamma   90.00
#
_symmetry.space_group_name_H-M   'P 1'
#
loop_
_entity.id
_entity.type
_entity.pdbx_description
1 polymer ?
#
loop_
_entity_poly.entity_id
_entity_poly.type
_entity_poly.pdbx_seq_one_letter_code
_entity_poly.pdbx_strand_id
1 'polypeptide(L)'
;MRLIFGRRHFLKGAGIAALSAARVISSSAAFAQFAVPNSAGTEPASLKAPPGACDCHHHIYDAEAFPPISPLSRMQANASVAQYRLLQKRIGTTRDIVVTPAPYVTDNRVTLDAIKQLGANARGVAVVHPDVTDADLKILNDGGVRGIRFSIADTTIANTRVDMIEPLSKRVANLGWHVQINMGADQIARLENLWNRLPSGIVFDHMGHIPQPQGLAHPAYGVIRRLVDKGKTWVKLSVTYDNTKDGPPGYADVTRVAQDYVKAAPERMVWGSNWPHPNENTKPDDAMLFDLMSVWAPDDATRRKILVENPEALYGFAKI
;
A
#
# COMPACT_ATOMS: atom_id res chain seq x y z
N MET A 1 87.32 10.71 -4.10
CA MET A 1 86.35 10.64 -5.17
C MET A 1 84.97 10.41 -4.52
N ARG A 2 84.18 11.47 -4.38
CA ARG A 2 82.89 11.48 -3.67
C ARG A 2 81.80 11.22 -4.72
N LEU A 3 80.96 10.22 -4.52
CA LEU A 3 79.73 10.00 -5.26
C LEU A 3 78.51 10.37 -4.39
N ILE A 4 77.76 11.36 -4.85
CA ILE A 4 76.55 11.90 -4.26
C ILE A 4 75.42 11.08 -4.80
N PHE A 5 74.61 10.40 -3.94
CA PHE A 5 73.40 9.81 -4.31
C PHE A 5 72.22 10.76 -3.99
N GLY A 6 71.54 11.22 -5.04
CA GLY A 6 70.37 12.09 -4.98
C GLY A 6 69.11 11.39 -4.45
N ARG A 7 68.50 12.06 -3.48
CA ARG A 7 67.10 11.77 -3.02
C ARG A 7 66.15 12.34 -4.04
N ARG A 8 65.47 11.49 -4.78
CA ARG A 8 64.19 11.79 -5.45
C ARG A 8 63.59 10.46 -5.95
N HIS A 9 62.55 9.94 -5.27
CA HIS A 9 61.45 9.10 -5.78
C HIS A 9 60.76 8.39 -4.62
N PHE A 10 59.99 9.13 -3.83
CA PHE A 10 59.03 8.54 -2.91
C PHE A 10 57.89 9.55 -2.63
N LEU A 11 57.07 9.86 -3.64
CA LEU A 11 55.82 10.63 -3.46
C LEU A 11 54.92 10.53 -4.69
N LYS A 12 54.56 9.30 -5.13
CA LYS A 12 53.51 9.09 -6.16
C LYS A 12 52.61 7.91 -5.89
N GLY A 13 52.59 7.34 -4.70
CA GLY A 13 51.76 6.15 -4.41
C GLY A 13 50.58 6.37 -3.50
N ALA A 14 50.48 7.48 -2.77
CA ALA A 14 49.44 7.65 -1.73
C ALA A 14 48.16 8.38 -2.18
N GLY A 15 48.14 9.01 -3.34
CA GLY A 15 46.99 9.81 -3.78
C GLY A 15 45.85 9.03 -4.43
N ILE A 16 46.10 7.86 -5.03
CA ILE A 16 45.09 7.12 -5.79
C ILE A 16 44.27 6.18 -4.90
N ALA A 17 44.88 5.65 -3.83
CA ALA A 17 44.14 4.75 -2.90
C ALA A 17 43.14 5.53 -2.01
N ALA A 18 43.42 6.79 -1.66
CA ALA A 18 42.48 7.60 -0.86
C ALA A 18 41.21 8.02 -1.63
N LEU A 19 41.33 8.29 -2.94
CA LEU A 19 40.21 8.67 -3.79
C LEU A 19 39.25 7.46 -4.09
N SER A 20 39.81 6.26 -4.16
CA SER A 20 38.99 5.02 -4.37
C SER A 20 38.23 4.62 -3.10
N ALA A 21 38.86 4.78 -1.92
CA ALA A 21 38.19 4.49 -0.64
C ALA A 21 37.09 5.50 -0.31
N ALA A 22 37.27 6.78 -0.63
CA ALA A 22 36.24 7.79 -0.41
C ALA A 22 35.03 7.61 -1.33
N ARG A 23 35.19 7.12 -2.57
CA ARG A 23 34.08 6.82 -3.48
C ARG A 23 33.30 5.57 -3.05
N VAL A 24 33.95 4.54 -2.54
CA VAL A 24 33.27 3.32 -2.04
C VAL A 24 32.52 3.61 -0.75
N ILE A 25 33.08 4.42 0.15
CA ILE A 25 32.40 4.81 1.40
C ILE A 25 31.19 5.70 1.12
N SER A 26 31.27 6.63 0.16
CA SER A 26 30.14 7.50 -0.19
C SER A 26 29.01 6.75 -0.88
N SER A 27 29.28 5.73 -1.71
CA SER A 27 28.24 4.88 -2.33
C SER A 27 27.55 4.00 -1.29
N SER A 28 28.29 3.34 -0.42
CA SER A 28 27.70 2.49 0.65
C SER A 28 26.84 3.30 1.62
N ALA A 29 27.25 4.53 1.97
CA ALA A 29 26.44 5.41 2.82
C ALA A 29 25.19 5.94 2.10
N ALA A 30 25.25 6.18 0.80
CA ALA A 30 24.09 6.60 0.00
C ALA A 30 23.05 5.47 -0.12
N PHE A 31 23.48 4.23 -0.30
CA PHE A 31 22.56 3.07 -0.35
C PHE A 31 21.91 2.78 1.00
N ALA A 32 22.64 2.89 2.11
CA ALA A 32 22.06 2.73 3.45
C ALA A 32 20.94 3.75 3.76
N GLN A 33 20.89 4.87 3.05
CA GLN A 33 19.90 5.92 3.24
C GLN A 33 18.47 5.48 2.84
N PHE A 34 18.32 4.47 1.99
CA PHE A 34 17.04 3.98 1.51
C PHE A 34 16.67 2.57 2.00
N ALA A 35 17.44 2.02 2.93
CA ALA A 35 17.06 0.80 3.60
C ALA A 35 15.78 1.02 4.41
N VAL A 36 14.77 0.19 4.17
CA VAL A 36 13.46 0.26 4.82
C VAL A 36 13.17 -1.08 5.49
N PRO A 37 12.88 -1.12 6.79
CA PRO A 37 12.43 -2.35 7.44
C PRO A 37 11.20 -2.92 6.72
N ASN A 38 11.12 -4.24 6.66
CA ASN A 38 10.05 -4.96 5.97
C ASN A 38 9.93 -4.69 4.45
N SER A 39 10.99 -4.19 3.82
CA SER A 39 11.09 -4.03 2.37
C SER A 39 12.46 -4.51 1.90
N ALA A 40 12.50 -5.33 0.85
CA ALA A 40 13.76 -5.73 0.25
C ALA A 40 14.40 -4.57 -0.53
N GLY A 41 15.68 -4.74 -0.86
CA GLY A 41 16.42 -3.75 -1.65
C GLY A 41 16.74 -2.46 -0.89
N THR A 42 17.58 -1.63 -1.49
CA THR A 42 18.02 -0.34 -0.93
C THR A 42 18.00 0.79 -1.96
N GLU A 43 17.75 0.47 -3.23
CA GLU A 43 17.67 1.47 -4.30
C GLU A 43 16.37 2.26 -4.20
N PRO A 44 16.38 3.57 -4.49
CA PRO A 44 15.14 4.34 -4.64
C PRO A 44 14.34 3.83 -5.84
N ALA A 45 13.05 4.13 -5.87
CA ALA A 45 12.23 3.88 -7.04
C ALA A 45 12.77 4.65 -8.26
N SER A 46 12.75 3.99 -9.43
CA SER A 46 13.14 4.59 -10.70
C SER A 46 12.09 5.57 -11.18
N LEU A 47 10.82 5.23 -10.98
CA LEU A 47 9.68 6.11 -11.23
C LEU A 47 9.65 7.23 -10.20
N LYS A 48 9.67 8.48 -10.66
CA LYS A 48 9.47 9.63 -9.78
C LYS A 48 7.98 9.80 -9.49
N ALA A 49 7.63 9.73 -8.21
CA ALA A 49 6.27 9.99 -7.78
C ALA A 49 5.87 11.45 -8.09
N PRO A 50 4.67 11.69 -8.63
CA PRO A 50 4.17 13.05 -8.80
C PRO A 50 3.95 13.71 -7.43
N PRO A 51 4.03 15.06 -7.34
CA PRO A 51 3.69 15.77 -6.11
C PRO A 51 2.31 15.36 -5.61
N GLY A 52 2.19 15.06 -4.31
CA GLY A 52 0.94 14.59 -3.71
C GLY A 52 0.61 13.12 -3.94
N ALA A 53 1.52 12.33 -4.49
CA ALA A 53 1.30 10.90 -4.66
C ALA A 53 0.98 10.22 -3.32
N CYS A 54 -0.04 9.36 -3.36
CA CYS A 54 -0.60 8.68 -2.20
C CYS A 54 -0.31 7.17 -2.24
N ASP A 55 0.18 6.64 -1.14
CA ASP A 55 0.13 5.21 -0.83
C ASP A 55 -1.24 4.91 -0.19
N CYS A 56 -2.16 4.30 -0.93
CA CYS A 56 -3.52 4.08 -0.47
C CYS A 56 -3.71 2.80 0.36
N HIS A 57 -2.63 2.13 0.78
CA HIS A 57 -2.72 0.94 1.62
C HIS A 57 -1.40 0.60 2.31
N HIS A 58 -1.30 0.92 3.57
CA HIS A 58 -0.25 0.40 4.44
C HIS A 58 -0.77 0.16 5.86
N HIS A 59 0.03 -0.50 6.69
CA HIS A 59 -0.32 -0.84 8.06
C HIS A 59 0.76 -0.37 9.03
N ILE A 60 0.35 0.15 10.19
CA ILE A 60 1.24 0.47 11.30
C ILE A 60 1.02 -0.53 12.44
N TYR A 61 2.10 -1.01 13.02
CA TYR A 61 2.11 -1.91 14.17
C TYR A 61 2.93 -1.31 15.30
N ASP A 62 2.34 -1.26 16.48
CA ASP A 62 2.99 -0.81 17.70
C ASP A 62 2.43 -1.65 18.87
N ALA A 63 3.12 -2.77 19.15
CA ALA A 63 2.68 -3.70 20.19
C ALA A 63 2.93 -3.18 21.60
N GLU A 64 3.82 -2.20 21.76
CA GLU A 64 4.15 -1.62 23.06
C GLU A 64 3.06 -0.65 23.51
N ALA A 65 2.68 0.30 22.63
CA ALA A 65 1.65 1.29 22.94
C ALA A 65 0.22 0.72 22.76
N PHE A 66 0.03 -0.22 21.80
CA PHE A 66 -1.26 -0.82 21.47
C PHE A 66 -1.12 -2.33 21.43
N PRO A 67 -1.34 -3.07 22.52
CA PRO A 67 -1.28 -4.50 22.56
C PRO A 67 -2.28 -5.15 21.57
N PRO A 68 -1.89 -6.22 20.84
CA PRO A 68 -2.80 -6.90 19.92
C PRO A 68 -3.94 -7.57 20.68
N ILE A 69 -5.13 -7.58 20.08
CA ILE A 69 -6.32 -8.24 20.64
C ILE A 69 -6.42 -9.68 20.12
N SER A 70 -6.13 -9.90 18.84
CA SER A 70 -6.22 -11.24 18.24
C SER A 70 -4.88 -11.96 18.30
N PRO A 71 -4.79 -13.12 18.97
CA PRO A 71 -3.60 -13.96 18.95
C PRO A 71 -3.43 -14.73 17.63
N LEU A 72 -4.49 -14.78 16.80
CA LEU A 72 -4.50 -15.53 15.55
C LEU A 72 -3.81 -14.77 14.41
N SER A 73 -3.67 -13.46 14.53
CA SER A 73 -3.11 -12.61 13.48
C SER A 73 -1.66 -12.26 13.78
N ARG A 74 -0.83 -12.28 12.75
CA ARG A 74 0.61 -12.04 12.85
C ARG A 74 0.93 -10.58 13.15
N MET A 75 1.68 -10.32 14.23
CA MET A 75 2.29 -9.03 14.49
C MET A 75 3.53 -8.81 13.60
N GLN A 76 3.77 -7.58 13.23
CA GLN A 76 4.97 -7.18 12.48
C GLN A 76 5.88 -6.32 13.38
N ALA A 77 7.15 -6.71 13.47
CA ALA A 77 8.17 -5.89 14.12
C ALA A 77 8.64 -4.77 13.18
N ASN A 78 9.16 -3.69 13.75
CA ASN A 78 9.74 -2.58 12.98
C ASN A 78 8.78 -2.01 11.91
N ALA A 79 7.53 -1.83 12.28
CA ALA A 79 6.49 -1.32 11.39
C ALA A 79 5.80 -0.08 11.97
N SER A 80 6.54 0.79 12.63
CA SER A 80 6.07 2.06 13.19
C SER A 80 5.98 3.16 12.11
N VAL A 81 5.38 4.29 12.48
CA VAL A 81 5.34 5.49 11.62
C VAL A 81 6.73 5.95 11.20
N ALA A 82 7.72 5.86 12.10
CA ALA A 82 9.09 6.26 11.79
C ALA A 82 9.70 5.40 10.67
N GLN A 83 9.48 4.07 10.70
CA GLN A 83 9.93 3.17 9.63
C GLN A 83 9.14 3.37 8.34
N TYR A 84 7.83 3.62 8.41
CA TYR A 84 7.03 3.92 7.22
C TYR A 84 7.48 5.20 6.50
N ARG A 85 7.90 6.23 7.23
CA ARG A 85 8.48 7.45 6.63
C ARG A 85 9.75 7.17 5.82
N LEU A 86 10.51 6.13 6.15
CA LEU A 86 11.64 5.70 5.33
C LEU A 86 11.15 5.17 3.97
N LEU A 87 10.03 4.43 3.97
CA LEU A 87 9.40 3.99 2.73
C LEU A 87 8.93 5.17 1.90
N GLN A 88 8.17 6.10 2.49
CA GLN A 88 7.72 7.31 1.78
C GLN A 88 8.89 8.05 1.13
N LYS A 89 10.00 8.20 1.85
CA LYS A 89 11.22 8.82 1.31
C LYS A 89 11.80 8.02 0.12
N ARG A 90 11.78 6.69 0.20
CA ARG A 90 12.34 5.79 -0.83
C ARG A 90 11.55 5.80 -2.11
N ILE A 91 10.20 5.82 -2.04
CA ILE A 91 9.32 5.76 -3.22
C ILE A 91 8.75 7.12 -3.62
N GLY A 92 8.93 8.16 -2.80
CA GLY A 92 8.56 9.55 -3.11
C GLY A 92 7.08 9.87 -2.85
N THR A 93 6.30 9.03 -2.15
CA THR A 93 4.93 9.36 -1.77
C THR A 93 4.90 10.36 -0.62
N THR A 94 3.86 11.20 -0.57
CA THR A 94 3.72 12.26 0.45
C THR A 94 2.36 12.24 1.14
N ARG A 95 1.42 11.44 0.64
CA ARG A 95 0.12 11.14 1.24
C ARG A 95 0.00 9.63 1.47
N ASP A 96 -0.85 9.26 2.42
CA ASP A 96 -1.02 7.85 2.75
C ASP A 96 -2.38 7.52 3.38
N ILE A 97 -2.72 6.22 3.32
CA ILE A 97 -3.90 5.65 3.96
C ILE A 97 -3.48 4.52 4.90
N VAL A 98 -3.61 4.80 6.20
CA VAL A 98 -3.36 3.82 7.25
C VAL A 98 -4.57 2.90 7.37
N VAL A 99 -4.37 1.60 7.14
CA VAL A 99 -5.43 0.58 7.26
C VAL A 99 -5.22 -0.17 8.57
N THR A 100 -6.25 -0.25 9.42
CA THR A 100 -6.16 -0.97 10.70
C THR A 100 -5.73 -2.42 10.48
N PRO A 101 -4.61 -2.89 11.06
CA PRO A 101 -4.11 -4.25 10.87
C PRO A 101 -4.96 -5.28 11.63
N ALA A 102 -5.02 -6.50 11.09
CA ALA A 102 -5.83 -7.58 11.63
C ALA A 102 -5.63 -7.91 13.12
N PRO A 103 -4.41 -7.86 13.72
CA PRO A 103 -4.23 -8.14 15.15
C PRO A 103 -4.99 -7.23 16.10
N TYR A 104 -5.34 -6.02 15.66
CA TYR A 104 -6.04 -5.05 16.50
C TYR A 104 -7.57 -5.17 16.44
N VAL A 105 -8.10 -6.04 15.57
CA VAL A 105 -9.54 -6.29 15.43
C VAL A 105 -10.32 -4.99 15.21
N THR A 106 -11.07 -4.52 16.20
CA THR A 106 -11.80 -3.23 16.20
C THR A 106 -11.13 -2.14 17.01
N ASP A 107 -9.93 -2.38 17.53
CA ASP A 107 -9.14 -1.34 18.20
C ASP A 107 -8.41 -0.48 17.15
N ASN A 108 -9.04 0.61 16.78
CA ASN A 108 -8.51 1.53 15.78
C ASN A 108 -7.55 2.59 16.37
N ARG A 109 -7.16 2.50 17.66
CA ARG A 109 -6.29 3.48 18.30
C ARG A 109 -4.93 3.58 17.62
N VAL A 110 -4.33 2.46 17.21
CA VAL A 110 -3.06 2.45 16.48
C VAL A 110 -3.17 3.21 15.15
N THR A 111 -4.29 3.07 14.45
CA THR A 111 -4.57 3.78 13.18
C THR A 111 -4.76 5.27 13.41
N LEU A 112 -5.55 5.66 14.41
CA LEU A 112 -5.76 7.07 14.77
C LEU A 112 -4.46 7.75 15.21
N ASP A 113 -3.64 7.06 16.00
CA ASP A 113 -2.34 7.58 16.45
C ASP A 113 -1.38 7.75 15.26
N ALA A 114 -1.35 6.77 14.35
CA ALA A 114 -0.55 6.88 13.14
C ALA A 114 -0.99 8.07 12.26
N ILE A 115 -2.29 8.27 12.04
CA ILE A 115 -2.81 9.44 11.30
C ILE A 115 -2.38 10.74 11.99
N LYS A 116 -2.50 10.81 13.31
CA LYS A 116 -2.07 11.98 14.09
C LYS A 116 -0.58 12.28 13.91
N GLN A 117 0.27 11.27 13.93
CA GLN A 117 1.71 11.42 13.72
C GLN A 117 2.07 11.82 12.29
N LEU A 118 1.37 11.26 11.28
CA LEU A 118 1.59 11.54 9.85
C LEU A 118 1.00 12.90 9.43
N GLY A 119 -0.05 13.37 10.13
CA GLY A 119 -0.61 14.70 9.99
C GLY A 119 -1.63 14.84 8.86
N ALA A 120 -1.76 16.04 8.29
CA ALA A 120 -2.80 16.41 7.33
C ALA A 120 -2.82 15.56 6.05
N ASN A 121 -1.69 14.92 5.73
CA ASN A 121 -1.49 14.10 4.55
C ASN A 121 -1.86 12.62 4.74
N ALA A 122 -2.36 12.25 5.91
CA ALA A 122 -2.81 10.89 6.21
C ALA A 122 -4.34 10.81 6.36
N ARG A 123 -4.90 9.66 5.97
CA ARG A 123 -6.28 9.25 6.26
C ARG A 123 -6.28 7.80 6.73
N GLY A 124 -7.42 7.32 7.20
CA GLY A 124 -7.53 5.94 7.70
C GLY A 124 -8.66 5.14 7.12
N VAL A 125 -8.51 3.83 7.23
CA VAL A 125 -9.57 2.84 7.04
C VAL A 125 -9.63 1.98 8.30
N ALA A 126 -10.76 2.05 9.00
CA ALA A 126 -10.97 1.39 10.28
C ALA A 126 -11.59 -0.02 10.13
N VAL A 127 -11.56 -0.79 11.18
CA VAL A 127 -12.38 -2.01 11.33
C VAL A 127 -13.41 -1.75 12.42
N VAL A 128 -14.68 -1.99 12.14
CA VAL A 128 -15.77 -1.84 13.10
C VAL A 128 -16.74 -3.02 13.02
N HIS A 129 -17.47 -3.25 14.10
CA HIS A 129 -18.56 -4.21 14.14
C HIS A 129 -19.94 -3.50 14.12
N PRO A 130 -21.06 -4.21 13.89
CA PRO A 130 -22.39 -3.58 13.78
C PRO A 130 -22.87 -2.84 15.03
N ASP A 131 -22.31 -3.14 16.20
CA ASP A 131 -22.58 -2.50 17.49
C ASP A 131 -21.81 -1.18 17.70
N VAL A 132 -20.96 -0.77 16.74
CA VAL A 132 -20.27 0.52 16.81
C VAL A 132 -21.28 1.65 17.01
N THR A 133 -21.03 2.55 17.97
CA THR A 133 -21.92 3.69 18.24
C THR A 133 -21.70 4.83 17.23
N ASP A 134 -22.68 5.74 17.11
CA ASP A 134 -22.52 6.94 16.29
C ASP A 134 -21.46 7.89 16.87
N ALA A 135 -21.28 7.88 18.20
CA ALA A 135 -20.19 8.59 18.86
C ALA A 135 -18.82 8.06 18.45
N ASP A 136 -18.65 6.73 18.39
CA ASP A 136 -17.40 6.12 17.92
C ASP A 136 -17.14 6.41 16.45
N LEU A 137 -18.16 6.33 15.59
CA LEU A 137 -18.03 6.72 14.19
C LEU A 137 -17.65 8.19 14.03
N LYS A 138 -18.18 9.08 14.90
CA LYS A 138 -17.78 10.49 14.90
C LYS A 138 -16.31 10.66 15.30
N ILE A 139 -15.85 9.97 16.34
CA ILE A 139 -14.43 9.99 16.76
C ILE A 139 -13.52 9.54 15.62
N LEU A 140 -13.87 8.45 14.95
CA LEU A 140 -13.12 7.93 13.80
C LEU A 140 -13.11 8.95 12.65
N ASN A 141 -14.26 9.56 12.33
CA ASN A 141 -14.37 10.57 11.27
C ASN A 141 -13.51 11.80 11.54
N ASP A 142 -13.60 12.33 12.75
CA ASP A 142 -12.82 13.50 13.19
C ASP A 142 -11.32 13.18 13.22
N GLY A 143 -10.96 11.92 13.53
CA GLY A 143 -9.61 11.39 13.47
C GLY A 143 -9.08 11.09 12.06
N GLY A 144 -9.84 11.36 11.01
CA GLY A 144 -9.39 11.23 9.63
C GLY A 144 -9.72 9.91 8.93
N VAL A 145 -10.54 9.04 9.54
CA VAL A 145 -11.03 7.82 8.89
C VAL A 145 -12.00 8.16 7.76
N ARG A 146 -11.92 7.44 6.63
CA ARG A 146 -12.74 7.64 5.43
C ARG A 146 -13.31 6.35 4.85
N GLY A 147 -13.16 5.24 5.56
CA GLY A 147 -13.72 3.95 5.16
C GLY A 147 -13.61 2.91 6.25
N ILE A 148 -14.28 1.77 6.05
CA ILE A 148 -14.19 0.60 6.91
C ILE A 148 -13.80 -0.63 6.09
N ARG A 149 -13.02 -1.55 6.69
CA ARG A 149 -12.49 -2.74 6.02
C ARG A 149 -13.14 -4.02 6.52
N PHE A 150 -13.43 -4.90 5.57
CA PHE A 150 -13.82 -6.29 5.79
C PHE A 150 -12.71 -7.20 5.24
N SER A 151 -11.99 -7.88 6.12
CA SER A 151 -10.93 -8.82 5.76
C SER A 151 -11.41 -10.23 6.01
N ILE A 152 -11.86 -10.92 4.95
CA ILE A 152 -12.54 -12.22 4.97
C ILE A 152 -11.88 -13.21 4.00
N ALA A 153 -10.73 -12.86 3.41
CA ALA A 153 -10.00 -13.75 2.49
C ALA A 153 -9.61 -15.06 3.17
N ASP A 154 -9.10 -14.97 4.40
CA ASP A 154 -8.87 -16.12 5.27
C ASP A 154 -9.93 -16.13 6.39
N THR A 155 -10.89 -17.04 6.27
CA THR A 155 -12.00 -17.18 7.22
C THR A 155 -11.58 -17.71 8.58
N THR A 156 -10.37 -18.28 8.72
CA THR A 156 -9.88 -18.84 10.00
C THR A 156 -9.41 -17.78 10.97
N ILE A 157 -9.01 -16.59 10.43
CA ILE A 157 -8.53 -15.44 11.20
C ILE A 157 -9.39 -14.20 11.01
N ALA A 158 -10.50 -14.31 10.27
CA ALA A 158 -11.37 -13.19 9.96
C ALA A 158 -12.07 -12.63 11.21
N ASN A 159 -11.91 -11.33 11.43
CA ASN A 159 -12.57 -10.59 12.51
C ASN A 159 -13.89 -9.94 12.06
N THR A 160 -14.23 -10.04 10.77
CA THR A 160 -15.44 -9.51 10.16
C THR A 160 -16.14 -10.60 9.34
N ARG A 161 -17.42 -10.44 9.07
CA ARG A 161 -18.24 -11.42 8.34
C ARG A 161 -19.04 -10.74 7.24
N VAL A 162 -19.48 -11.54 6.27
CA VAL A 162 -20.27 -11.07 5.10
C VAL A 162 -21.57 -10.39 5.52
N ASP A 163 -22.26 -10.93 6.55
CA ASP A 163 -23.52 -10.39 7.07
C ASP A 163 -23.40 -8.98 7.70
N MET A 164 -22.19 -8.57 8.05
CA MET A 164 -21.91 -7.22 8.58
C MET A 164 -21.80 -6.15 7.48
N ILE A 165 -21.54 -6.53 6.23
CA ILE A 165 -21.19 -5.57 5.16
C ILE A 165 -22.36 -4.64 4.84
N GLU A 166 -23.53 -5.19 4.55
CA GLU A 166 -24.67 -4.37 4.13
C GLU A 166 -25.18 -3.42 5.22
N PRO A 167 -25.39 -3.85 6.49
CA PRO A 167 -25.81 -2.93 7.55
C PRO A 167 -24.77 -1.84 7.82
N LEU A 168 -23.49 -2.17 7.84
CA LEU A 168 -22.43 -1.17 8.05
C LEU A 168 -22.28 -0.24 6.84
N SER A 169 -22.41 -0.74 5.62
CA SER A 169 -22.42 0.10 4.41
C SER A 169 -23.53 1.17 4.48
N LYS A 170 -24.73 0.83 4.96
CA LYS A 170 -25.84 1.79 5.15
C LYS A 170 -25.48 2.88 6.15
N ARG A 171 -24.77 2.54 7.23
CA ARG A 171 -24.36 3.51 8.26
C ARG A 171 -23.27 4.44 7.76
N VAL A 172 -22.23 3.90 7.12
CA VAL A 172 -21.07 4.71 6.71
C VAL A 172 -21.31 5.50 5.42
N ALA A 173 -22.31 5.14 4.61
CA ALA A 173 -22.68 5.91 3.41
C ALA A 173 -23.05 7.37 3.75
N ASN A 174 -23.74 7.60 4.88
CA ASN A 174 -24.10 8.94 5.35
C ASN A 174 -22.90 9.80 5.75
N LEU A 175 -21.74 9.16 6.03
CA LEU A 175 -20.47 9.84 6.32
C LEU A 175 -19.65 10.09 5.05
N GLY A 176 -20.12 9.64 3.88
CA GLY A 176 -19.37 9.66 2.64
C GLY A 176 -18.22 8.63 2.60
N TRP A 177 -18.23 7.64 3.50
CA TRP A 177 -17.19 6.62 3.55
C TRP A 177 -17.49 5.47 2.61
N HIS A 178 -16.44 4.72 2.27
CA HIS A 178 -16.52 3.48 1.50
C HIS A 178 -16.38 2.25 2.38
N VAL A 179 -16.83 1.10 1.87
CA VAL A 179 -16.47 -0.23 2.38
C VAL A 179 -15.30 -0.77 1.57
N GLN A 180 -14.24 -1.20 2.26
CA GLN A 180 -13.05 -1.80 1.67
C GLN A 180 -13.10 -3.30 1.86
N ILE A 181 -12.95 -4.07 0.77
CA ILE A 181 -13.19 -5.51 0.72
C ILE A 181 -11.90 -6.25 0.43
N ASN A 182 -11.46 -7.05 1.39
CA ASN A 182 -10.36 -8.00 1.26
C ASN A 182 -10.95 -9.42 1.31
N MET A 183 -11.21 -9.99 0.15
CA MET A 183 -11.82 -11.32 -0.05
C MET A 183 -11.14 -12.05 -1.18
N GLY A 184 -11.17 -13.38 -1.13
CA GLY A 184 -10.79 -14.20 -2.27
C GLY A 184 -11.71 -13.98 -3.48
N ALA A 185 -11.17 -14.13 -4.68
CA ALA A 185 -11.89 -13.86 -5.92
C ALA A 185 -13.21 -14.64 -6.04
N ASP A 186 -13.22 -15.93 -5.67
CA ASP A 186 -14.46 -16.73 -5.69
C ASP A 186 -15.53 -16.19 -4.74
N GLN A 187 -15.13 -15.66 -3.58
CA GLN A 187 -16.07 -15.03 -2.64
C GLN A 187 -16.68 -13.77 -3.26
N ILE A 188 -15.85 -12.94 -3.92
CA ILE A 188 -16.30 -11.72 -4.61
C ILE A 188 -17.30 -12.07 -5.71
N ALA A 189 -16.99 -13.08 -6.53
CA ALA A 189 -17.88 -13.51 -7.62
C ALA A 189 -19.26 -13.95 -7.13
N ARG A 190 -19.29 -14.74 -6.06
CA ARG A 190 -20.57 -15.26 -5.49
C ARG A 190 -21.45 -14.20 -4.86
N LEU A 191 -20.91 -13.04 -4.50
CA LEU A 191 -21.61 -11.98 -3.76
C LEU A 191 -22.02 -10.79 -4.65
N GLU A 192 -22.05 -10.94 -5.98
CA GLU A 192 -22.41 -9.84 -6.90
C GLU A 192 -23.73 -9.15 -6.52
N ASN A 193 -24.76 -9.92 -6.11
CA ASN A 193 -26.02 -9.35 -5.66
C ASN A 193 -25.89 -8.50 -4.39
N LEU A 194 -24.97 -8.83 -3.49
CA LEU A 194 -24.67 -8.00 -2.32
C LEU A 194 -24.05 -6.68 -2.76
N TRP A 195 -22.99 -6.74 -3.58
CA TRP A 195 -22.29 -5.54 -4.04
C TRP A 195 -23.22 -4.53 -4.71
N ASN A 196 -24.17 -5.00 -5.50
CA ASN A 196 -25.15 -4.17 -6.21
C ASN A 196 -26.12 -3.43 -5.30
N ARG A 197 -26.32 -3.88 -4.05
CA ARG A 197 -27.24 -3.26 -3.08
C ARG A 197 -26.58 -2.26 -2.13
N LEU A 198 -25.24 -2.24 -2.07
CA LEU A 198 -24.55 -1.37 -1.12
C LEU A 198 -24.73 0.11 -1.48
N PRO A 199 -25.18 0.96 -0.54
CA PRO A 199 -25.34 2.39 -0.79
C PRO A 199 -24.00 3.15 -0.77
N SER A 200 -22.99 2.68 -0.01
CA SER A 200 -21.64 3.27 0.04
C SER A 200 -20.82 2.97 -1.22
N GLY A 201 -19.72 3.69 -1.40
CA GLY A 201 -18.66 3.27 -2.31
C GLY A 201 -18.07 1.93 -1.89
N ILE A 202 -17.49 1.21 -2.85
CA ILE A 202 -16.79 -0.07 -2.63
C ILE A 202 -15.34 0.09 -3.08
N VAL A 203 -14.40 -0.43 -2.29
CA VAL A 203 -12.99 -0.54 -2.67
C VAL A 203 -12.57 -2.00 -2.58
N PHE A 204 -12.20 -2.61 -3.68
CA PHE A 204 -11.61 -3.95 -3.66
C PHE A 204 -10.10 -3.86 -3.43
N ASP A 205 -9.63 -4.54 -2.38
CA ASP A 205 -8.20 -4.66 -2.11
C ASP A 205 -7.51 -5.55 -3.15
N HIS A 206 -6.23 -5.28 -3.42
CA HIS A 206 -5.30 -6.21 -4.06
C HIS A 206 -5.83 -6.77 -5.40
N MET A 207 -6.35 -5.88 -6.25
CA MET A 207 -6.95 -6.22 -7.56
C MET A 207 -8.05 -7.29 -7.49
N GLY A 208 -8.74 -7.42 -6.32
CA GLY A 208 -9.77 -8.42 -6.09
C GLY A 208 -9.22 -9.84 -5.94
N HIS A 209 -7.92 -9.99 -5.62
CA HIS A 209 -7.24 -11.28 -5.52
C HIS A 209 -7.47 -12.20 -6.74
N ILE A 210 -7.49 -11.61 -7.93
CA ILE A 210 -7.71 -12.37 -9.18
C ILE A 210 -6.61 -13.43 -9.36
N PRO A 211 -6.96 -14.74 -9.33
CA PRO A 211 -5.96 -15.79 -9.33
C PRO A 211 -5.35 -16.02 -10.73
N GLN A 212 -4.10 -16.46 -10.74
CA GLN A 212 -3.42 -16.87 -11.95
C GLN A 212 -3.38 -18.41 -12.05
N PRO A 213 -3.49 -18.98 -13.26
CA PRO A 213 -3.39 -18.33 -14.58
C PRO A 213 -4.73 -17.83 -15.16
N GLN A 214 -5.88 -17.94 -14.43
CA GLN A 214 -7.17 -17.53 -15.00
C GLN A 214 -7.23 -16.05 -15.37
N GLY A 215 -6.64 -15.18 -14.55
CA GLY A 215 -6.54 -13.74 -14.85
C GLY A 215 -7.90 -13.13 -15.22
N LEU A 216 -7.96 -12.44 -16.34
CA LEU A 216 -9.17 -11.77 -16.85
C LEU A 216 -10.35 -12.71 -17.13
N ALA A 217 -10.09 -14.01 -17.30
CA ALA A 217 -11.16 -15.01 -17.50
C ALA A 217 -11.85 -15.42 -16.19
N HIS A 218 -11.31 -15.04 -15.02
CA HIS A 218 -11.93 -15.39 -13.74
C HIS A 218 -13.25 -14.61 -13.53
N PRO A 219 -14.36 -15.24 -13.08
CA PRO A 219 -15.67 -14.58 -12.91
C PRO A 219 -15.63 -13.31 -12.07
N ALA A 220 -14.80 -13.28 -11.01
CA ALA A 220 -14.66 -12.10 -10.14
C ALA A 220 -14.17 -10.87 -10.91
N TYR A 221 -13.29 -11.03 -11.90
CA TYR A 221 -12.84 -9.94 -12.74
C TYR A 221 -14.03 -9.27 -13.44
N GLY A 222 -14.91 -10.07 -14.07
CA GLY A 222 -16.12 -9.57 -14.72
C GLY A 222 -17.08 -8.87 -13.74
N VAL A 223 -17.26 -9.41 -12.53
CA VAL A 223 -18.08 -8.78 -11.47
C VAL A 223 -17.50 -7.42 -11.08
N ILE A 224 -16.21 -7.35 -10.75
CA ILE A 224 -15.55 -6.10 -10.37
C ILE A 224 -15.66 -5.07 -11.50
N ARG A 225 -15.42 -5.47 -12.76
CA ARG A 225 -15.53 -4.60 -13.93
C ARG A 225 -16.93 -3.98 -14.04
N ARG A 226 -17.98 -4.78 -13.97
CA ARG A 226 -19.37 -4.27 -14.00
C ARG A 226 -19.68 -3.29 -12.86
N LEU A 227 -19.12 -3.52 -11.69
CA LEU A 227 -19.28 -2.63 -10.53
C LEU A 227 -18.51 -1.32 -10.71
N VAL A 228 -17.30 -1.37 -11.27
CA VAL A 228 -16.48 -0.20 -11.62
C VAL A 228 -17.22 0.67 -12.64
N ASP A 229 -17.81 0.07 -13.67
CA ASP A 229 -18.58 0.77 -14.72
C ASP A 229 -19.81 1.52 -14.16
N LYS A 230 -20.35 1.09 -13.02
CA LYS A 230 -21.42 1.80 -12.28
C LYS A 230 -20.93 3.06 -11.54
N GLY A 231 -19.64 3.30 -11.49
CA GLY A 231 -19.05 4.55 -11.01
C GLY A 231 -18.89 4.70 -9.50
N LYS A 232 -19.23 3.69 -8.69
CA LYS A 232 -19.09 3.72 -7.21
C LYS A 232 -18.03 2.75 -6.66
N THR A 233 -17.32 2.05 -7.53
CA THR A 233 -16.36 1.01 -7.15
C THR A 233 -14.96 1.38 -7.56
N TRP A 234 -14.02 1.11 -6.67
CA TRP A 234 -12.60 1.36 -6.81
C TRP A 234 -11.82 0.06 -6.68
N VAL A 235 -10.61 0.01 -7.26
CA VAL A 235 -9.70 -1.12 -7.13
C VAL A 235 -8.34 -0.63 -6.70
N LYS A 236 -7.74 -1.30 -5.70
CA LYS A 236 -6.35 -1.06 -5.29
C LYS A 236 -5.40 -1.90 -6.12
N LEU A 237 -4.53 -1.25 -6.87
CA LEU A 237 -3.40 -1.84 -7.58
C LEU A 237 -2.29 -2.10 -6.55
N SER A 238 -2.28 -3.27 -5.96
CA SER A 238 -1.38 -3.63 -4.85
C SER A 238 -1.22 -5.16 -4.75
N VAL A 239 -0.20 -5.62 -4.00
CA VAL A 239 -0.01 -7.04 -3.63
C VAL A 239 0.12 -7.95 -4.87
N THR A 240 0.90 -7.53 -5.86
CA THR A 240 1.16 -8.31 -7.08
C THR A 240 1.80 -9.67 -6.79
N TYR A 241 2.51 -9.79 -5.68
CA TYR A 241 3.25 -10.99 -5.29
C TYR A 241 2.36 -12.14 -4.78
N ASP A 242 1.11 -11.87 -4.39
CA ASP A 242 0.23 -12.86 -3.75
C ASP A 242 -0.35 -13.87 -4.76
N ASN A 243 -0.74 -13.42 -5.93
CA ASN A 243 -1.44 -14.26 -6.91
C ASN A 243 -0.63 -14.61 -8.16
N THR A 244 0.61 -14.13 -8.26
CA THR A 244 1.46 -14.36 -9.44
C THR A 244 1.99 -15.81 -9.52
N LYS A 245 2.19 -16.27 -10.74
CA LYS A 245 2.97 -17.48 -11.06
C LYS A 245 4.31 -17.13 -11.74
N ASP A 246 4.38 -15.93 -12.33
CA ASP A 246 5.58 -15.46 -13.04
C ASP A 246 6.61 -14.82 -12.09
N GLY A 247 6.15 -14.23 -10.97
CA GLY A 247 7.03 -13.62 -9.97
C GLY A 247 7.74 -12.33 -10.41
N PRO A 248 8.65 -11.84 -9.51
CA PRO A 248 9.41 -10.63 -9.78
C PRO A 248 10.44 -10.81 -10.92
N PRO A 249 10.90 -9.72 -11.55
CA PRO A 249 10.58 -8.32 -11.23
C PRO A 249 9.28 -7.80 -11.86
N GLY A 250 8.80 -8.43 -12.93
CA GLY A 250 7.73 -7.88 -13.75
C GLY A 250 6.33 -8.35 -13.40
N TYR A 251 6.18 -9.46 -12.67
CA TYR A 251 4.87 -10.05 -12.33
C TYR A 251 3.93 -10.09 -13.56
N ALA A 252 4.42 -10.63 -14.68
CA ALA A 252 3.83 -10.43 -16.02
C ALA A 252 2.36 -10.85 -16.10
N ASP A 253 1.98 -11.91 -15.43
CA ASP A 253 0.61 -12.42 -15.36
C ASP A 253 -0.35 -11.46 -14.62
N VAL A 254 0.05 -10.96 -13.46
CA VAL A 254 -0.74 -9.99 -12.67
C VAL A 254 -0.69 -8.61 -13.31
N THR A 255 0.43 -8.24 -13.93
CA THR A 255 0.59 -6.98 -14.68
C THR A 255 -0.46 -6.86 -15.79
N ARG A 256 -0.82 -7.93 -16.49
CA ARG A 256 -1.92 -7.91 -17.46
C ARG A 256 -3.26 -7.53 -16.84
N VAL A 257 -3.55 -8.02 -15.65
CA VAL A 257 -4.79 -7.67 -14.91
C VAL A 257 -4.78 -6.20 -14.51
N ALA A 258 -3.65 -5.69 -13.98
CA ALA A 258 -3.51 -4.28 -13.61
C ALA A 258 -3.67 -3.35 -14.83
N GLN A 259 -3.02 -3.67 -15.95
CA GLN A 259 -3.13 -2.90 -17.20
C GLN A 259 -4.55 -2.86 -17.73
N ASP A 260 -5.29 -3.96 -17.65
CA ASP A 260 -6.68 -3.98 -18.11
C ASP A 260 -7.59 -3.13 -17.23
N TYR A 261 -7.44 -3.18 -15.90
CA TYR A 261 -8.13 -2.27 -14.98
C TYR A 261 -7.83 -0.80 -15.30
N VAL A 262 -6.53 -0.45 -15.45
CA VAL A 262 -6.09 0.92 -15.76
C VAL A 262 -6.64 1.39 -17.11
N LYS A 263 -6.56 0.56 -18.14
CA LYS A 263 -7.10 0.88 -19.48
C LYS A 263 -8.61 1.13 -19.46
N ALA A 264 -9.31 0.36 -18.66
CA ALA A 264 -10.77 0.38 -18.66
C ALA A 264 -11.37 1.52 -17.82
N ALA A 265 -10.76 1.86 -16.68
CA ALA A 265 -11.27 2.88 -15.76
C ALA A 265 -10.14 3.48 -14.92
N PRO A 266 -9.22 4.25 -15.51
CA PRO A 266 -8.09 4.82 -14.76
C PRO A 266 -8.54 5.72 -13.59
N GLU A 267 -9.74 6.33 -13.68
CA GLU A 267 -10.34 7.17 -12.64
C GLU A 267 -10.90 6.38 -11.44
N ARG A 268 -10.81 5.06 -11.47
CA ARG A 268 -11.27 4.16 -10.39
C ARG A 268 -10.16 3.31 -9.79
N MET A 269 -8.92 3.57 -10.18
CA MET A 269 -7.75 2.86 -9.67
C MET A 269 -7.02 3.71 -8.64
N VAL A 270 -6.53 3.09 -7.57
CA VAL A 270 -5.59 3.67 -6.60
C VAL A 270 -4.47 2.69 -6.35
N TRP A 271 -3.27 3.18 -6.03
CA TRP A 271 -2.11 2.35 -5.75
C TRP A 271 -1.90 2.20 -4.23
N GLY A 272 -1.30 1.09 -3.78
CA GLY A 272 -0.89 0.90 -2.40
C GLY A 272 0.25 -0.09 -2.24
N SER A 273 1.16 0.19 -1.32
CA SER A 273 2.33 -0.65 -1.03
C SER A 273 1.96 -1.98 -0.36
N ASN A 274 0.99 -1.94 0.54
CA ASN A 274 0.70 -2.98 1.53
C ASN A 274 1.86 -3.19 2.54
N TRP A 275 2.78 -2.20 2.65
CA TRP A 275 3.83 -2.28 3.68
C TRP A 275 3.19 -2.44 5.08
N PRO A 276 3.72 -3.26 5.96
CA PRO A 276 4.96 -4.04 5.94
C PRO A 276 4.80 -5.47 5.41
N HIS A 277 3.87 -5.75 4.50
CA HIS A 277 3.64 -7.06 3.88
C HIS A 277 3.41 -8.16 4.92
N PRO A 278 2.34 -8.09 5.71
CA PRO A 278 2.19 -8.87 6.94
C PRO A 278 2.20 -10.39 6.74
N ASN A 279 1.78 -10.88 5.58
CA ASN A 279 1.72 -12.31 5.29
C ASN A 279 3.01 -12.85 4.65
N GLU A 280 3.92 -11.96 4.20
CA GLU A 280 5.12 -12.38 3.50
C GLU A 280 6.28 -12.67 4.45
N ASN A 281 6.87 -13.85 4.33
CA ASN A 281 8.10 -14.20 5.02
C ASN A 281 9.31 -13.54 4.33
N THR A 282 9.34 -13.57 2.99
CA THR A 282 10.32 -12.84 2.17
C THR A 282 9.67 -11.57 1.70
N LYS A 283 10.13 -10.44 2.23
CA LYS A 283 9.54 -9.14 1.92
C LYS A 283 9.84 -8.75 0.47
N PRO A 284 8.86 -8.23 -0.28
CA PRO A 284 9.09 -7.71 -1.63
C PRO A 284 9.88 -6.38 -1.56
N ASP A 285 10.37 -5.94 -2.70
CA ASP A 285 10.99 -4.64 -2.88
C ASP A 285 9.91 -3.59 -3.25
N ASP A 286 9.60 -2.68 -2.33
CA ASP A 286 8.57 -1.66 -2.54
C ASP A 286 8.92 -0.66 -3.65
N ALA A 287 10.21 -0.39 -3.89
CA ALA A 287 10.61 0.46 -5.01
C ALA A 287 10.30 -0.21 -6.34
N MET A 288 10.59 -1.51 -6.45
CA MET A 288 10.22 -2.31 -7.62
C MET A 288 8.69 -2.38 -7.80
N LEU A 289 7.93 -2.58 -6.72
CA LEU A 289 6.46 -2.60 -6.78
C LEU A 289 5.89 -1.24 -7.22
N PHE A 290 6.50 -0.14 -6.80
CA PHE A 290 6.10 1.19 -7.24
C PHE A 290 6.46 1.44 -8.71
N ASP A 291 7.61 0.96 -9.16
CA ASP A 291 8.07 1.09 -10.54
C ASP A 291 7.14 0.39 -11.55
N LEU A 292 6.36 -0.63 -11.13
CA LEU A 292 5.33 -1.25 -11.96
C LEU A 292 4.28 -0.26 -12.46
N MET A 293 4.07 0.86 -11.75
CA MET A 293 3.18 1.93 -12.21
C MET A 293 3.61 2.51 -13.57
N SER A 294 4.89 2.49 -13.90
CA SER A 294 5.37 2.92 -15.23
C SER A 294 4.94 1.97 -16.35
N VAL A 295 4.70 0.69 -16.01
CA VAL A 295 4.24 -0.36 -16.93
C VAL A 295 2.71 -0.39 -17.02
N TRP A 296 2.02 -0.18 -15.88
CA TRP A 296 0.55 -0.23 -15.81
C TRP A 296 -0.10 1.03 -16.38
N ALA A 297 0.53 2.18 -16.18
CA ALA A 297 0.10 3.50 -16.62
C ALA A 297 1.29 4.24 -17.24
N PRO A 298 1.62 3.99 -18.53
CA PRO A 298 2.85 4.50 -19.14
C PRO A 298 2.88 6.03 -19.34
N ASP A 299 1.74 6.69 -19.36
CA ASP A 299 1.68 8.15 -19.47
C ASP A 299 1.54 8.84 -18.10
N ASP A 300 2.10 10.06 -17.98
CA ASP A 300 2.14 10.82 -16.73
C ASP A 300 0.74 11.25 -16.25
N ALA A 301 -0.19 11.53 -17.16
CA ALA A 301 -1.54 11.99 -16.82
C ALA A 301 -2.32 10.86 -16.12
N THR A 302 -2.25 9.64 -16.65
CA THR A 302 -2.87 8.45 -16.04
C THR A 302 -2.22 8.13 -14.69
N ARG A 303 -0.88 8.21 -14.57
CA ARG A 303 -0.21 8.03 -13.28
C ARG A 303 -0.63 9.07 -12.26
N ARG A 304 -0.67 10.35 -12.64
CA ARG A 304 -1.16 11.43 -11.78
C ARG A 304 -2.59 11.17 -11.32
N LYS A 305 -3.45 10.75 -12.23
CA LYS A 305 -4.83 10.38 -11.89
C LYS A 305 -4.89 9.30 -10.82
N ILE A 306 -4.17 8.19 -11.00
CA ILE A 306 -4.17 7.05 -10.06
C ILE A 306 -3.53 7.40 -8.73
N LEU A 307 -2.41 8.12 -8.74
CA LEU A 307 -1.60 8.38 -7.55
C LEU A 307 -2.03 9.64 -6.77
N VAL A 308 -2.74 10.58 -7.40
CA VAL A 308 -3.07 11.89 -6.80
C VAL A 308 -4.56 12.17 -6.83
N GLU A 309 -5.17 12.30 -8.01
CA GLU A 309 -6.54 12.78 -8.17
C GLU A 309 -7.59 11.80 -7.62
N ASN A 310 -7.39 10.51 -7.86
CA ASN A 310 -8.26 9.47 -7.34
C ASN A 310 -8.20 9.35 -5.80
N PRO A 311 -7.03 9.36 -5.15
CA PRO A 311 -6.95 9.48 -3.69
C PRO A 311 -7.61 10.74 -3.14
N GLU A 312 -7.50 11.89 -3.82
CA GLU A 312 -8.20 13.12 -3.43
C GLU A 312 -9.71 12.92 -3.41
N ALA A 313 -10.25 12.31 -4.48
CA ALA A 313 -11.68 12.06 -4.61
C ALA A 313 -12.19 11.01 -3.61
N LEU A 314 -11.43 9.91 -3.41
CA LEU A 314 -11.86 8.77 -2.58
C LEU A 314 -11.73 9.05 -1.08
N TYR A 315 -10.65 9.73 -0.67
CA TYR A 315 -10.32 9.92 0.75
C TYR A 315 -10.46 11.37 1.23
N GLY A 316 -10.88 12.29 0.37
CA GLY A 316 -11.14 13.68 0.75
C GLY A 316 -9.87 14.46 1.09
N PHE A 317 -8.78 14.27 0.37
CA PHE A 317 -7.63 15.16 0.46
C PHE A 317 -7.90 16.48 -0.26
N ALA A 318 -7.22 17.54 0.18
CA ALA A 318 -7.20 18.80 -0.56
C ALA A 318 -6.57 18.59 -1.95
N LYS A 319 -7.15 19.20 -2.97
CA LYS A 319 -6.58 19.19 -4.34
C LYS A 319 -5.28 19.99 -4.39
N ILE A 320 -4.32 19.51 -5.20
CA ILE A 320 -3.05 20.17 -5.46
C ILE A 320 -2.80 20.34 -6.96
#